data_c9ea1b6227b4b52a517233f32cf51b98
#
_entry.id   c9ea1b6227b4b52a517233f32cf51b98
#
_cell.length_a   1.000
_cell.length_b   1.000
_cell.length_c   1.000
_cell.angle_alpha   90.00
_cell.angle_beta   90.00
_cell.angle_gamma   90.00
#
_symmetry.space_group_name_H-M   'P 1'
#
loop_
_entity.id
_entity.type
_entity.pdbx_description
1 polymer ?
#
loop_
_entity_poly.entity_id
_entity_poly.type
_entity_poly.pdbx_seq_one_letter_code
_entity_poly.pdbx_strand_id
1 'polypeptide(L)'
;AGVPVKTFNTFYKWDSLTEAENLFSILKPGVNKWRDLLDLIDEVAARENTTQGDIISRDDIQKILTAADVPAPQRYDPIHKTLHNLRYPVLSDMRKQVARALDEMELDDKTRLRFQDTFESNELKLELKFQSEKELSQQVEKTFKALQSSSVEQLISIFKNIG
;
A
#
# COMPACT_ATOMS: atom_id res chain seq x y z
N ALA A 1 16.85 18.82 14.75
CA ALA A 1 17.57 17.70 14.15
C ALA A 1 17.89 18.07 12.72
N GLY A 2 19.19 18.11 12.37
CA GLY A 2 19.64 18.57 11.05
C GLY A 2 19.32 17.52 9.98
N VAL A 3 18.97 18.00 8.80
CA VAL A 3 18.83 17.17 7.59
C VAL A 3 20.23 16.73 7.16
N PRO A 4 20.46 15.47 6.84
CA PRO A 4 21.75 15.04 6.31
C PRO A 4 22.07 15.76 5.01
N VAL A 5 23.34 16.17 4.84
CA VAL A 5 23.84 16.93 3.67
C VAL A 5 23.48 16.23 2.33
N LYS A 6 23.50 14.88 2.29
CA LYS A 6 23.11 14.12 1.08
C LYS A 6 21.63 14.27 0.74
N THR A 7 20.77 14.32 1.74
CA THR A 7 19.32 14.54 1.57
C THR A 7 19.05 15.98 1.10
N PHE A 8 19.83 16.93 1.61
CA PHE A 8 19.76 18.33 1.19
C PHE A 8 20.14 18.50 -0.28
N ASN A 9 21.13 17.76 -0.77
CA ASN A 9 21.53 17.79 -2.18
C ASN A 9 20.45 17.25 -3.14
N THR A 10 19.56 16.39 -2.69
CA THR A 10 18.42 15.94 -3.49
C THR A 10 17.40 17.06 -3.66
N PHE A 11 17.07 17.79 -2.59
CA PHE A 11 16.19 18.96 -2.66
C PHE A 11 16.72 20.09 -3.56
N TYR A 12 18.04 20.27 -3.61
CA TYR A 12 18.66 21.31 -4.45
C TYR A 12 18.47 21.07 -5.95
N LYS A 13 18.11 19.86 -6.32
CA LYS A 13 17.81 19.50 -7.72
C LYS A 13 16.33 19.71 -8.09
N TRP A 14 15.48 19.95 -7.10
CA TRP A 14 14.06 20.15 -7.32
C TRP A 14 13.78 21.62 -7.62
N ASP A 15 12.99 21.87 -8.65
CA ASP A 15 12.56 23.24 -9.03
C ASP A 15 11.53 23.83 -8.04
N SER A 16 11.12 23.06 -7.01
CA SER A 16 10.02 23.34 -6.10
C SER A 16 10.49 23.30 -4.64
N LEU A 17 11.36 24.26 -4.26
CA LEU A 17 11.91 24.35 -2.90
C LEU A 17 10.83 24.59 -1.83
N THR A 18 9.79 25.37 -2.14
CA THR A 18 8.72 25.72 -1.20
C THR A 18 7.90 24.51 -0.78
N GLU A 19 7.54 23.65 -1.73
CA GLU A 19 6.80 22.41 -1.49
C GLU A 19 7.65 21.43 -0.69
N ALA A 20 8.95 21.36 -0.98
CA ALA A 20 9.91 20.54 -0.25
C ALA A 20 10.08 21.01 1.19
N GLU A 21 10.19 22.33 1.44
CA GLU A 21 10.26 22.91 2.78
C GLU A 21 8.98 22.61 3.59
N ASN A 22 7.82 22.74 2.97
CA ASN A 22 6.54 22.44 3.61
C ASN A 22 6.45 20.98 4.01
N LEU A 23 6.72 20.07 3.09
CA LEU A 23 6.78 18.63 3.35
C LEU A 23 7.72 18.31 4.52
N PHE A 24 8.90 18.92 4.51
CA PHE A 24 9.94 18.77 5.52
C PHE A 24 9.52 19.27 6.90
N SER A 25 8.91 20.45 6.95
CA SER A 25 8.47 21.08 8.20
C SER A 25 7.38 20.25 8.91
N ILE A 26 6.54 19.57 8.13
CA ILE A 26 5.40 18.81 8.64
C ILE A 26 5.83 17.41 9.07
N LEU A 27 6.51 16.64 8.21
CA LEU A 27 6.70 15.20 8.44
C LEU A 27 7.81 14.85 9.41
N LYS A 28 8.94 15.55 9.38
CA LYS A 28 10.11 15.33 10.24
C LYS A 28 10.48 13.84 10.49
N PRO A 29 10.47 12.95 9.51
CA PRO A 29 10.83 11.56 9.70
C PRO A 29 12.34 11.40 9.88
N GLY A 30 12.78 10.20 10.30
CA GLY A 30 14.20 9.86 10.33
C GLY A 30 14.84 9.79 8.93
N VAL A 31 16.18 9.81 8.90
CA VAL A 31 16.98 9.92 7.66
C VAL A 31 16.61 8.87 6.60
N ASN A 32 16.44 7.61 7.00
CA ASN A 32 16.12 6.52 6.07
C ASN A 32 14.72 6.71 5.46
N LYS A 33 13.74 7.10 6.28
CA LYS A 33 12.38 7.40 5.80
C LYS A 33 12.36 8.59 4.86
N TRP A 34 13.22 9.61 5.11
CA TRP A 34 13.37 10.74 4.18
C TRP A 34 13.86 10.29 2.82
N ARG A 35 14.96 9.53 2.79
CA ARG A 35 15.53 9.06 1.52
C ARG A 35 14.53 8.26 0.71
N ASP A 36 13.86 7.32 1.35
CA ASP A 36 12.84 6.48 0.74
C ASP A 36 11.66 7.31 0.16
N LEU A 37 11.19 8.31 0.92
CA LEU A 37 10.12 9.21 0.47
C LEU A 37 10.54 10.05 -0.74
N LEU A 38 11.76 10.59 -0.74
CA LEU A 38 12.29 11.41 -1.83
C LEU A 38 12.52 10.57 -3.09
N ASP A 39 13.06 9.37 -2.95
CA ASP A 39 13.25 8.43 -4.05
C ASP A 39 11.89 8.10 -4.69
N LEU A 40 10.84 7.86 -3.89
CA LEU A 40 9.49 7.63 -4.40
C LEU A 40 8.91 8.84 -5.13
N ILE A 41 9.10 10.06 -4.60
CA ILE A 41 8.63 11.29 -5.28
C ILE A 41 9.33 11.46 -6.62
N ASP A 42 10.65 11.30 -6.68
CA ASP A 42 11.43 11.39 -7.90
C ASP A 42 10.99 10.34 -8.93
N GLU A 43 10.78 9.10 -8.52
CA GLU A 43 10.34 8.02 -9.39
C GLU A 43 8.92 8.23 -9.93
N VAL A 44 8.00 8.74 -9.11
CA VAL A 44 6.63 9.05 -9.55
C VAL A 44 6.65 10.24 -10.51
N ALA A 45 7.40 11.31 -10.20
CA ALA A 45 7.53 12.47 -11.05
C ALA A 45 8.09 12.11 -12.43
N ALA A 46 9.17 11.31 -12.46
CA ALA A 46 9.75 10.80 -13.70
C ALA A 46 8.76 9.96 -14.51
N ARG A 47 8.00 9.09 -13.85
CA ARG A 47 7.00 8.23 -14.50
C ARG A 47 5.83 9.02 -15.09
N GLU A 48 5.35 10.05 -14.37
CA GLU A 48 4.22 10.87 -14.79
C GLU A 48 4.64 12.04 -15.69
N ASN A 49 5.97 12.15 -15.96
CA ASN A 49 6.57 13.24 -16.73
C ASN A 49 6.15 14.62 -16.20
N THR A 50 6.27 14.79 -14.89
CA THR A 50 5.90 16.00 -14.15
C THR A 50 7.00 16.39 -13.14
N THR A 51 6.81 17.46 -12.38
CA THR A 51 7.76 17.90 -11.37
C THR A 51 7.49 17.27 -10.00
N GLN A 52 8.49 17.24 -9.14
CA GLN A 52 8.32 16.78 -7.73
C GLN A 52 7.33 17.69 -6.98
N GLY A 53 7.32 18.99 -7.29
CA GLY A 53 6.36 19.95 -6.73
C GLY A 53 4.93 19.59 -7.11
N ASP A 54 4.68 19.21 -8.36
CA ASP A 54 3.34 18.78 -8.79
C ASP A 54 2.90 17.52 -8.04
N ILE A 55 3.82 16.57 -7.81
CA ILE A 55 3.49 15.36 -7.03
C ILE A 55 3.14 15.71 -5.59
N ILE A 56 3.91 16.58 -4.93
CA ILE A 56 3.64 17.01 -3.56
C ILE A 56 2.33 17.80 -3.49
N SER A 57 2.02 18.61 -4.49
CA SER A 57 0.83 19.46 -4.55
C SER A 57 -0.46 18.72 -4.90
N ARG A 58 -0.39 17.41 -5.18
CA ARG A 58 -1.60 16.60 -5.45
C ARG A 58 -2.58 16.67 -4.30
N ASP A 59 -3.86 16.75 -4.62
CA ASP A 59 -4.94 16.85 -3.65
C ASP A 59 -4.94 15.71 -2.62
N ASP A 60 -4.65 14.48 -3.05
CA ASP A 60 -4.60 13.31 -2.17
C ASP A 60 -3.46 13.40 -1.15
N ILE A 61 -2.31 13.93 -1.55
CA ILE A 61 -1.15 14.15 -0.68
C ILE A 61 -1.40 15.35 0.24
N GLN A 62 -1.91 16.47 -0.29
CA GLN A 62 -2.20 17.66 0.47
C GLN A 62 -3.26 17.43 1.57
N LYS A 63 -4.30 16.65 1.29
CA LYS A 63 -5.29 16.24 2.30
C LYS A 63 -4.65 15.53 3.49
N ILE A 64 -3.67 14.65 3.24
CA ILE A 64 -2.96 13.96 4.33
C ILE A 64 -2.04 14.93 5.08
N LEU A 65 -1.31 15.79 4.36
CA LEU A 65 -0.40 16.77 4.97
C LEU A 65 -1.12 17.78 5.86
N THR A 66 -2.32 18.19 5.48
CA THR A 66 -3.11 19.22 6.18
C THR A 66 -4.14 18.64 7.15
N ALA A 67 -4.27 17.31 7.29
CA ALA A 67 -5.21 16.67 8.19
C ALA A 67 -4.97 17.10 9.65
N ALA A 68 -5.86 17.91 10.21
CA ALA A 68 -5.71 18.49 11.54
C ALA A 68 -5.85 17.44 12.67
N ASP A 69 -6.61 16.40 12.41
CA ASP A 69 -6.91 15.28 13.33
C ASP A 69 -5.81 14.21 13.39
N VAL A 70 -4.82 14.26 12.47
CA VAL A 70 -3.73 13.28 12.39
C VAL A 70 -2.42 13.91 12.86
N PRO A 71 -1.77 13.37 13.91
CA PRO A 71 -0.46 13.86 14.35
C PRO A 71 0.60 13.77 13.22
N ALA A 72 1.46 14.76 13.13
CA ALA A 72 2.47 14.86 12.06
C ALA A 72 3.31 13.58 11.84
N PRO A 73 3.78 12.86 12.89
CA PRO A 73 4.52 11.60 12.71
C PRO A 73 3.70 10.48 12.07
N GLN A 74 2.38 10.51 12.20
CA GLN A 74 1.48 9.49 11.65
C GLN A 74 1.10 9.76 10.19
N ARG A 75 1.39 10.96 9.66
CA ARG A 75 1.11 11.32 8.26
C ARG A 75 2.08 10.70 7.27
N TYR A 76 3.27 10.30 7.74
CA TYR A 76 4.29 9.70 6.87
C TYR A 76 3.79 8.43 6.18
N ASP A 77 3.30 7.45 6.93
CA ASP A 77 2.92 6.15 6.38
C ASP A 77 1.78 6.23 5.34
N PRO A 78 0.71 7.04 5.54
CA PRO A 78 -0.29 7.28 4.50
C PRO A 78 0.28 7.94 3.23
N ILE A 79 1.17 8.94 3.36
CA ILE A 79 1.80 9.60 2.20
C ILE A 79 2.68 8.62 1.45
N HIS A 80 3.54 7.89 2.16
CA HIS A 80 4.39 6.85 1.59
C HIS A 80 3.55 5.80 0.83
N LYS A 81 2.45 5.34 1.42
CA LYS A 81 1.52 4.40 0.78
C LYS A 81 0.90 4.99 -0.49
N THR A 82 0.49 6.26 -0.47
CA THR A 82 -0.06 6.95 -1.65
C THR A 82 0.97 7.01 -2.78
N LEU A 83 2.19 7.46 -2.48
CA LEU A 83 3.28 7.52 -3.45
C LEU A 83 3.66 6.13 -3.99
N HIS A 84 3.72 5.13 -3.13
CA HIS A 84 3.98 3.76 -3.53
C HIS A 84 2.90 3.21 -4.48
N ASN A 85 1.63 3.53 -4.23
CA ASN A 85 0.54 3.15 -5.12
C ASN A 85 0.62 3.87 -6.47
N LEU A 86 1.04 5.14 -6.48
CA LEU A 86 1.30 5.89 -7.71
C LEU A 86 2.48 5.31 -8.47
N ARG A 87 3.53 4.89 -7.79
CA ARG A 87 4.71 4.27 -8.40
C ARG A 87 4.40 2.91 -9.04
N TYR A 88 3.55 2.11 -8.39
CA TYR A 88 3.20 0.75 -8.79
C TYR A 88 1.68 0.57 -8.98
N PRO A 89 1.06 1.23 -9.99
CA PRO A 89 -0.41 1.23 -10.15
C PRO A 89 -0.98 -0.15 -10.45
N VAL A 90 -0.30 -0.96 -11.25
CA VAL A 90 -0.76 -2.33 -11.56
C VAL A 90 -0.82 -3.17 -10.28
N LEU A 91 0.25 -3.14 -9.48
CA LEU A 91 0.30 -3.85 -8.20
C LEU A 91 -0.75 -3.33 -7.22
N SER A 92 -0.96 -2.00 -7.19
CA SER A 92 -2.01 -1.37 -6.37
C SER A 92 -3.41 -1.82 -6.78
N ASP A 93 -3.68 -1.90 -8.08
CA ASP A 93 -4.97 -2.34 -8.60
C ASP A 93 -5.21 -3.83 -8.30
N MET A 94 -4.21 -4.68 -8.48
CA MET A 94 -4.28 -6.09 -8.11
C MET A 94 -4.60 -6.27 -6.63
N ARG A 95 -3.94 -5.52 -5.73
CA ARG A 95 -4.24 -5.56 -4.28
C ARG A 95 -5.68 -5.17 -3.98
N LYS A 96 -6.22 -4.16 -4.68
CA LYS A 96 -7.64 -3.76 -4.53
C LYS A 96 -8.59 -4.85 -5.00
N GLN A 97 -8.28 -5.50 -6.12
CA GLN A 97 -9.09 -6.60 -6.66
C GLN A 97 -9.09 -7.79 -5.70
N VAL A 98 -7.91 -8.16 -5.18
CA VAL A 98 -7.79 -9.22 -4.17
C VAL A 98 -8.58 -8.89 -2.91
N ALA A 99 -8.44 -7.67 -2.39
CA ALA A 99 -9.19 -7.24 -1.20
C ALA A 99 -10.71 -7.36 -1.41
N ARG A 100 -11.23 -6.91 -2.56
CA ARG A 100 -12.65 -7.06 -2.89
C ARG A 100 -13.08 -8.52 -2.95
N ALA A 101 -12.31 -9.36 -3.63
CA ALA A 101 -12.64 -10.78 -3.73
C ALA A 101 -12.66 -11.47 -2.35
N LEU A 102 -11.74 -11.11 -1.46
CA LEU A 102 -11.71 -11.62 -0.08
C LEU A 102 -12.91 -11.12 0.74
N ASP A 103 -13.28 -9.85 0.62
CA ASP A 103 -14.46 -9.28 1.31
C ASP A 103 -15.75 -9.98 0.84
N GLU A 104 -15.90 -10.23 -0.48
CA GLU A 104 -17.04 -10.92 -1.06
C GLU A 104 -17.15 -12.40 -0.67
N MET A 105 -16.03 -13.04 -0.29
CA MET A 105 -16.03 -14.41 0.20
C MET A 105 -16.59 -14.56 1.61
N GLU A 106 -16.73 -13.45 2.37
CA GLU A 106 -17.27 -13.43 3.73
C GLU A 106 -16.66 -14.51 4.64
N LEU A 107 -15.34 -14.72 4.54
CA LEU A 107 -14.61 -15.64 5.40
C LEU A 107 -14.68 -15.15 6.86
N ASP A 108 -14.92 -16.08 7.78
CA ASP A 108 -14.93 -15.73 9.20
C ASP A 108 -13.51 -15.47 9.76
N ASP A 109 -13.44 -15.00 11.00
CA ASP A 109 -12.18 -14.64 11.68
C ASP A 109 -11.24 -15.83 11.96
N LYS A 110 -11.76 -17.06 11.82
CA LYS A 110 -11.01 -18.32 11.99
C LYS A 110 -10.47 -18.87 10.67
N THR A 111 -10.90 -18.29 9.54
CA THR A 111 -10.48 -18.71 8.20
C THR A 111 -9.70 -17.58 7.54
N ARG A 112 -8.48 -17.85 7.08
CA ARG A 112 -7.65 -16.86 6.39
C ARG A 112 -7.09 -17.45 5.10
N LEU A 113 -7.23 -16.69 4.01
CA LEU A 113 -6.50 -16.92 2.78
C LEU A 113 -5.22 -16.08 2.81
N ARG A 114 -4.08 -16.74 2.62
CA ARG A 114 -2.77 -16.08 2.54
C ARG A 114 -2.21 -16.19 1.13
N PHE A 115 -1.55 -15.15 0.71
CA PHE A 115 -0.84 -15.04 -0.56
C PHE A 115 0.39 -14.14 -0.38
N GLN A 116 1.28 -14.15 -1.35
CA GLN A 116 2.45 -13.29 -1.36
C GLN A 116 2.07 -11.89 -1.89
N ASP A 117 2.25 -10.86 -1.06
CA ASP A 117 1.87 -9.47 -1.39
C ASP A 117 2.63 -8.86 -2.59
N THR A 118 3.77 -9.45 -2.96
CA THR A 118 4.54 -9.07 -4.15
C THR A 118 3.98 -9.66 -5.42
N PHE A 119 3.05 -10.64 -5.31
CA PHE A 119 2.46 -11.38 -6.43
C PHE A 119 3.48 -12.13 -7.30
N GLU A 120 4.65 -12.46 -6.79
CA GLU A 120 5.67 -13.25 -7.50
C GLU A 120 5.34 -14.76 -7.52
N SER A 121 4.39 -15.20 -6.70
CA SER A 121 3.91 -16.57 -6.62
C SER A 121 2.40 -16.61 -6.80
N ASN A 122 1.92 -17.60 -7.54
CA ASN A 122 0.49 -17.90 -7.67
C ASN A 122 -0.05 -18.84 -6.60
N GLU A 123 0.75 -19.12 -5.56
CA GLU A 123 0.34 -20.01 -4.46
C GLU A 123 -0.59 -19.25 -3.51
N LEU A 124 -1.77 -19.84 -3.28
CA LEU A 124 -2.75 -19.41 -2.28
C LEU A 124 -2.79 -20.45 -1.16
N LYS A 125 -2.67 -20.00 0.09
CA LYS A 125 -2.72 -20.85 1.29
C LYS A 125 -3.98 -20.56 2.08
N LEU A 126 -4.76 -21.59 2.39
CA LEU A 126 -5.92 -21.51 3.25
C LEU A 126 -5.55 -21.97 4.67
N GLU A 127 -5.73 -21.10 5.64
CA GLU A 127 -5.49 -21.41 7.06
C GLU A 127 -6.81 -21.46 7.81
N LEU A 128 -7.05 -22.56 8.53
CA LEU A 128 -8.20 -22.74 9.41
C LEU A 128 -7.72 -22.80 10.87
N LYS A 129 -8.35 -22.03 11.76
CA LYS A 129 -8.10 -22.05 13.21
C LYS A 129 -9.23 -22.83 13.90
N PHE A 130 -8.88 -23.85 14.67
CA PHE A 130 -9.85 -24.67 15.41
C PHE A 130 -9.25 -25.20 16.72
N GLN A 131 -10.08 -25.53 17.67
CA GLN A 131 -9.70 -26.10 18.99
C GLN A 131 -10.33 -27.47 19.26
N SER A 132 -11.23 -27.95 18.38
CA SER A 132 -11.86 -29.27 18.49
C SER A 132 -12.20 -29.82 17.11
N GLU A 133 -12.39 -31.14 17.02
CA GLU A 133 -12.83 -31.84 15.81
C GLU A 133 -14.18 -31.31 15.29
N LYS A 134 -15.12 -31.07 16.20
CA LYS A 134 -16.43 -30.48 15.86
C LYS A 134 -16.27 -29.11 15.24
N GLU A 135 -15.40 -28.27 15.80
CA GLU A 135 -15.11 -26.94 15.28
C GLU A 135 -14.44 -27.00 13.90
N LEU A 136 -13.46 -27.92 13.71
CA LEU A 136 -12.85 -28.14 12.42
C LEU A 136 -13.89 -28.51 11.36
N SER A 137 -14.79 -29.46 11.66
CA SER A 137 -15.85 -29.88 10.73
C SER A 137 -16.74 -28.70 10.33
N GLN A 138 -17.13 -27.85 11.31
CA GLN A 138 -17.94 -26.65 11.05
C GLN A 138 -17.19 -25.63 10.22
N GLN A 139 -15.91 -25.39 10.49
CA GLN A 139 -15.08 -24.46 9.72
C GLN A 139 -14.88 -24.94 8.26
N VAL A 140 -14.62 -26.22 8.07
CA VAL A 140 -14.50 -26.80 6.73
C VAL A 140 -15.80 -26.63 5.93
N GLU A 141 -16.96 -26.88 6.54
CA GLU A 141 -18.25 -26.71 5.85
C GLU A 141 -18.52 -25.24 5.48
N LYS A 142 -18.28 -24.30 6.38
CA LYS A 142 -18.42 -22.86 6.12
C LYS A 142 -17.48 -22.41 5.01
N THR A 143 -16.20 -22.78 5.13
CA THR A 143 -15.18 -22.44 4.14
C THR A 143 -15.53 -23.00 2.78
N PHE A 144 -16.00 -24.24 2.72
CA PHE A 144 -16.41 -24.88 1.47
C PHE A 144 -17.55 -24.09 0.78
N LYS A 145 -18.53 -23.62 1.54
CA LYS A 145 -19.62 -22.75 1.01
C LYS A 145 -19.07 -21.43 0.47
N ALA A 146 -18.18 -20.78 1.22
CA ALA A 146 -17.54 -19.54 0.79
C ALA A 146 -16.71 -19.72 -0.50
N LEU A 147 -16.01 -20.85 -0.63
CA LEU A 147 -15.19 -21.18 -1.80
C LEU A 147 -16.00 -21.51 -3.06
N GLN A 148 -17.30 -21.74 -2.95
CA GLN A 148 -18.18 -21.93 -4.12
C GLN A 148 -18.61 -20.60 -4.76
N SER A 149 -18.20 -19.46 -4.20
CA SER A 149 -18.49 -18.14 -4.77
C SER A 149 -17.66 -17.88 -6.01
N SER A 150 -18.19 -17.04 -6.91
CA SER A 150 -17.45 -16.55 -8.09
C SER A 150 -16.18 -15.76 -7.74
N SER A 151 -16.09 -15.27 -6.50
CA SER A 151 -14.95 -14.50 -5.99
C SER A 151 -13.67 -15.33 -5.93
N VAL A 152 -13.77 -16.66 -5.75
CA VAL A 152 -12.61 -17.57 -5.80
C VAL A 152 -12.04 -17.66 -7.21
N GLU A 153 -12.90 -17.78 -8.23
CA GLU A 153 -12.47 -17.79 -9.63
C GLU A 153 -11.80 -16.46 -10.01
N GLN A 154 -12.37 -15.34 -9.57
CA GLN A 154 -11.78 -14.02 -9.76
C GLN A 154 -10.42 -13.94 -9.11
N LEU A 155 -10.31 -14.37 -7.85
CA LEU A 155 -9.04 -14.39 -7.12
C LEU A 155 -7.99 -15.21 -7.86
N ILE A 156 -8.30 -16.44 -8.25
CA ILE A 156 -7.39 -17.31 -8.99
C ILE A 156 -6.97 -16.65 -10.32
N SER A 157 -7.89 -15.97 -11.01
CA SER A 157 -7.60 -15.30 -12.28
C SER A 157 -6.60 -14.16 -12.12
N ILE A 158 -6.69 -13.38 -11.01
CA ILE A 158 -5.73 -12.32 -10.71
C ILE A 158 -4.31 -12.89 -10.61
N PHE A 159 -4.14 -14.02 -9.93
CA PHE A 159 -2.83 -14.65 -9.77
C PHE A 159 -2.33 -15.40 -11.01
N LYS A 160 -3.20 -15.91 -11.87
CA LYS A 160 -2.81 -16.54 -13.14
C LYS A 160 -2.30 -15.57 -14.19
N ASN A 161 -2.75 -14.33 -14.18
CA ASN A 161 -2.37 -13.33 -15.18
C ASN A 161 -1.01 -12.67 -14.89
N ILE A 162 -0.26 -13.16 -13.91
CA ILE A 162 1.05 -12.66 -13.48
C ILE A 162 2.21 -13.44 -14.13
N GLY A 163 1.94 -14.62 -14.71
CA GLY A 163 2.95 -15.50 -15.30
C GLY A 163 3.15 -15.31 -16.80
#